data_f4216fdc4dc8fda76b2f009baa0c5b96
#
_entry.id   f4216fdc4dc8fda76b2f009baa0c5b96
#
_cell.length_a   1.000
_cell.length_b   1.000
_cell.length_c   1.000
_cell.angle_alpha   90.00
_cell.angle_beta   90.00
_cell.angle_gamma   90.00
#
_symmetry.space_group_name_H-M   'P 1'
#
loop_
_entity.id
_entity.type
_entity.pdbx_description
1 polymer ?
#
loop_
_entity_poly.entity_id
_entity_poly.type
_entity_poly.pdbx_seq_one_letter_code
_entity_poly.pdbx_strand_id
1 'polypeptide(L)'
;MAVFDPLPLGQRIPGGPHSVSCSLPTMRAVRGYEEKDPAILSQLTNGYPRFVVHPFAKQLAAHFITTTPALAGRHLWLTSSAAMARALADHLTARGAEGSTGVSTANPPTSPPLNFSESGLHGLAHLSDATTAARAKTYLQNIGGFLSSREAEDHLVRLGLLTAPFAEESFPGDNAAASAEVHRHLRRALPGTTDADLLLSNCGMNAIYAAFRAVADLQAARGRTVWLQLGWLYLDTIAILKKFTAAPGDYVYIRDVLDHLGLERIFQKYGHRIAG
;
A
#
# COMPACT_ATOMS: atom_id res chain seq x y z
N MET A 1 -43.77 -1.28 -0.43
CA MET A 1 -42.35 -1.01 -0.19
C MET A 1 -41.60 -2.33 -0.24
N ALA A 2 -40.59 -2.47 -1.10
CA ALA A 2 -39.74 -3.66 -1.05
C ALA A 2 -38.96 -3.61 0.27
N VAL A 3 -39.16 -4.62 1.11
CA VAL A 3 -38.38 -4.81 2.34
C VAL A 3 -37.05 -5.44 1.89
N PHE A 4 -35.96 -4.71 1.95
CA PHE A 4 -34.63 -5.27 1.71
C PHE A 4 -34.09 -5.79 3.04
N ASP A 5 -33.85 -7.09 3.10
CA ASP A 5 -33.13 -7.65 4.24
C ASP A 5 -31.66 -7.17 4.18
N PRO A 6 -31.11 -6.63 5.28
CA PRO A 6 -29.73 -6.22 5.31
C PRO A 6 -28.81 -7.44 5.21
N LEU A 7 -27.73 -7.32 4.43
CA LEU A 7 -26.71 -8.36 4.39
C LEU A 7 -26.04 -8.52 5.76
N PRO A 8 -25.68 -9.74 6.18
CA PRO A 8 -24.97 -9.97 7.43
C PRO A 8 -23.70 -9.13 7.55
N LEU A 9 -23.33 -8.76 8.77
CA LEU A 9 -22.07 -8.05 9.05
C LEU A 9 -20.88 -8.86 8.52
N GLY A 10 -20.00 -8.19 7.78
CA GLY A 10 -18.78 -8.79 7.22
C GLY A 10 -19.01 -9.62 5.96
N GLN A 11 -20.24 -9.76 5.47
CA GLN A 11 -20.49 -10.46 4.21
C GLN A 11 -19.80 -9.72 3.05
N ARG A 12 -19.09 -10.48 2.21
CA ARG A 12 -18.41 -9.96 1.01
C ARG A 12 -19.40 -9.44 -0.02
N ILE A 13 -19.06 -8.33 -0.68
CA ILE A 13 -19.85 -7.67 -1.71
C ILE A 13 -18.94 -7.30 -2.90
N PRO A 14 -19.11 -7.91 -4.09
CA PRO A 14 -19.85 -9.15 -4.38
C PRO A 14 -19.29 -10.36 -3.61
N GLY A 15 -19.95 -11.51 -3.66
CA GLY A 15 -19.61 -12.70 -2.88
C GLY A 15 -18.32 -13.44 -3.26
N GLY A 16 -17.47 -12.87 -4.11
CA GLY A 16 -16.22 -13.50 -4.60
C GLY A 16 -15.05 -13.40 -3.61
N PRO A 17 -14.01 -14.23 -3.77
CA PRO A 17 -12.85 -14.24 -2.88
C PRO A 17 -12.02 -12.96 -2.98
N HIS A 18 -12.00 -12.30 -4.12
CA HIS A 18 -11.24 -11.07 -4.37
C HIS A 18 -12.03 -9.79 -4.10
N SER A 19 -13.22 -9.90 -3.53
CA SER A 19 -14.04 -8.74 -3.16
C SER A 19 -13.34 -7.89 -2.12
N VAL A 20 -13.37 -6.57 -2.35
CA VAL A 20 -12.73 -5.58 -1.46
C VAL A 20 -13.72 -4.90 -0.54
N SER A 21 -15.03 -5.11 -0.76
CA SER A 21 -16.11 -4.54 0.05
C SER A 21 -16.74 -5.60 0.92
N CYS A 22 -17.24 -5.18 2.10
CA CYS A 22 -18.02 -5.99 2.98
C CYS A 22 -19.21 -5.22 3.56
N SER A 23 -20.22 -5.94 3.99
CA SER A 23 -21.41 -5.34 4.57
C SER A 23 -21.13 -4.77 5.95
N LEU A 24 -21.56 -3.53 6.18
CA LEU A 24 -21.68 -2.88 7.48
C LEU A 24 -23.14 -2.44 7.63
N PRO A 25 -24.05 -3.36 8.02
CA PRO A 25 -25.50 -3.17 7.83
C PRO A 25 -26.14 -2.16 8.79
N THR A 26 -25.43 -1.71 9.80
CA THR A 26 -25.95 -0.76 10.81
C THR A 26 -24.95 0.35 11.09
N MET A 27 -25.46 1.51 11.56
CA MET A 27 -24.60 2.60 12.03
C MET A 27 -23.66 2.17 13.17
N ARG A 28 -24.09 1.21 14.00
CA ARG A 28 -23.23 0.62 15.03
C ARG A 28 -22.04 -0.13 14.38
N ALA A 29 -22.28 -0.87 13.31
CA ALA A 29 -21.22 -1.57 12.58
C ALA A 29 -20.25 -0.58 11.90
N VAL A 30 -20.79 0.47 11.25
CA VAL A 30 -19.97 1.55 10.65
C VAL A 30 -19.11 2.24 11.70
N ARG A 31 -19.71 2.66 12.81
CA ARG A 31 -18.99 3.32 13.90
C ARG A 31 -17.92 2.40 14.51
N GLY A 32 -18.24 1.14 14.79
CA GLY A 32 -17.26 0.19 15.32
C GLY A 32 -16.11 -0.08 14.33
N TYR A 33 -16.37 -0.10 13.02
CA TYR A 33 -15.33 -0.15 12.01
C TYR A 33 -14.38 1.06 12.07
N GLU A 34 -14.92 2.28 12.17
CA GLU A 34 -14.13 3.51 12.25
C GLU A 34 -13.36 3.61 13.57
N GLU A 35 -13.98 3.24 14.68
CA GLU A 35 -13.38 3.23 16.03
C GLU A 35 -12.45 2.04 16.27
N LYS A 36 -12.30 1.14 15.28
CA LYS A 36 -11.46 -0.08 15.35
C LYS A 36 -11.90 -1.06 16.44
N ASP A 37 -13.21 -1.15 16.69
CA ASP A 37 -13.79 -2.11 17.64
C ASP A 37 -13.43 -3.56 17.23
N PRO A 38 -12.71 -4.31 18.09
CA PRO A 38 -12.33 -5.70 17.79
C PRO A 38 -13.51 -6.61 17.51
N ALA A 39 -14.67 -6.38 18.16
CA ALA A 39 -15.88 -7.17 17.97
C ALA A 39 -16.47 -7.02 16.55
N ILE A 40 -16.29 -5.86 15.94
CA ILE A 40 -16.69 -5.61 14.54
C ILE A 40 -15.59 -6.09 13.59
N LEU A 41 -14.33 -5.71 13.83
CA LEU A 41 -13.22 -6.03 12.94
C LEU A 41 -12.98 -7.54 12.79
N SER A 42 -13.22 -8.33 13.85
CA SER A 42 -13.06 -9.79 13.81
C SER A 42 -14.05 -10.49 12.87
N GLN A 43 -15.17 -9.87 12.56
CA GLN A 43 -16.19 -10.39 11.65
C GLN A 43 -15.90 -10.04 10.18
N LEU A 44 -14.97 -9.13 9.92
CA LEU A 44 -14.61 -8.72 8.57
C LEU A 44 -13.59 -9.69 7.99
N THR A 45 -14.03 -10.57 7.11
CA THR A 45 -13.18 -11.61 6.49
C THR A 45 -12.41 -11.10 5.28
N ASN A 46 -12.79 -9.96 4.76
CA ASN A 46 -12.11 -9.26 3.67
C ASN A 46 -12.19 -7.76 3.90
N GLY A 47 -11.49 -7.02 3.08
CA GLY A 47 -11.48 -5.57 3.09
C GLY A 47 -10.59 -5.07 1.96
N TYR A 48 -10.52 -3.77 1.81
CA TYR A 48 -9.66 -3.18 0.81
C TYR A 48 -8.21 -3.71 0.98
N PRO A 49 -7.58 -4.28 -0.07
CA PRO A 49 -6.32 -5.06 0.07
C PRO A 49 -5.19 -4.31 0.75
N ARG A 50 -5.23 -2.99 0.69
CA ARG A 50 -4.26 -2.13 1.35
C ARG A 50 -4.39 -2.12 2.88
N PHE A 51 -5.61 -2.28 3.42
CA PHE A 51 -5.84 -2.29 4.87
C PHE A 51 -5.79 -3.68 5.46
N VAL A 52 -6.16 -4.67 4.66
CA VAL A 52 -6.27 -6.07 5.09
C VAL A 52 -5.42 -6.93 4.16
N VAL A 53 -4.41 -7.61 4.74
CA VAL A 53 -3.67 -8.62 3.99
C VAL A 53 -4.63 -9.76 3.65
N HIS A 54 -4.75 -10.06 2.37
CA HIS A 54 -5.69 -11.05 1.88
C HIS A 54 -5.40 -12.45 2.47
N PRO A 55 -6.44 -13.26 2.76
CA PRO A 55 -6.24 -14.64 3.27
C PRO A 55 -5.29 -15.49 2.41
N PHE A 56 -5.34 -15.38 1.09
CA PHE A 56 -4.42 -16.09 0.20
C PHE A 56 -2.95 -15.69 0.40
N ALA A 57 -2.68 -14.40 0.55
CA ALA A 57 -1.32 -13.94 0.85
C ALA A 57 -0.83 -14.42 2.23
N LYS A 58 -1.75 -14.48 3.22
CA LYS A 58 -1.43 -15.06 4.54
C LYS A 58 -1.14 -16.56 4.45
N GLN A 59 -1.91 -17.30 3.66
CA GLN A 59 -1.72 -18.74 3.45
C GLN A 59 -0.37 -19.01 2.79
N LEU A 60 0.01 -18.26 1.76
CA LEU A 60 1.33 -18.34 1.13
C LEU A 60 2.46 -18.04 2.13
N ALA A 61 2.34 -16.96 2.89
CA ALA A 61 3.34 -16.59 3.89
C ALA A 61 3.50 -17.71 4.95
N ALA A 62 2.40 -18.29 5.43
CA ALA A 62 2.42 -19.40 6.37
C ALA A 62 3.07 -20.65 5.77
N HIS A 63 2.79 -20.96 4.51
CA HIS A 63 3.42 -22.07 3.79
C HIS A 63 4.94 -21.90 3.75
N PHE A 64 5.45 -20.74 3.30
CA PHE A 64 6.88 -20.51 3.22
C PHE A 64 7.56 -20.45 4.60
N ILE A 65 6.91 -19.92 5.64
CA ILE A 65 7.45 -19.96 7.00
C ILE A 65 7.66 -21.39 7.48
N THR A 66 6.76 -22.32 7.13
CA THR A 66 6.87 -23.74 7.53
C THR A 66 7.83 -24.53 6.66
N THR A 67 7.97 -24.21 5.39
CA THR A 67 8.80 -24.99 4.43
C THR A 67 10.22 -24.46 4.30
N THR A 68 10.50 -23.22 4.71
CA THR A 68 11.82 -22.58 4.58
C THR A 68 12.46 -22.39 5.94
N PRO A 69 13.45 -23.22 6.34
CA PRO A 69 14.04 -23.16 7.69
C PRO A 69 14.58 -21.78 8.11
N ALA A 70 15.11 -20.99 7.16
CA ALA A 70 15.60 -19.64 7.42
C ALA A 70 14.51 -18.64 7.87
N LEU A 71 13.23 -18.97 7.64
CA LEU A 71 12.08 -18.16 8.02
C LEU A 71 11.47 -18.57 9.37
N ALA A 72 11.97 -19.61 10.01
CA ALA A 72 11.45 -20.06 11.31
C ALA A 72 11.49 -18.93 12.35
N GLY A 73 10.38 -18.73 13.05
CA GLY A 73 10.25 -17.67 14.07
C GLY A 73 10.16 -16.24 13.53
N ARG A 74 10.00 -16.09 12.21
CA ARG A 74 9.88 -14.78 11.55
C ARG A 74 8.45 -14.50 11.08
N HIS A 75 8.15 -13.23 10.87
CA HIS A 75 6.97 -12.75 10.16
C HIS A 75 7.36 -12.44 8.73
N LEU A 76 6.66 -13.00 7.75
CA LEU A 76 6.91 -12.80 6.32
C LEU A 76 5.84 -11.88 5.72
N TRP A 77 6.26 -10.76 5.17
CA TRP A 77 5.46 -9.89 4.33
C TRP A 77 5.73 -10.20 2.87
N LEU A 78 4.72 -10.67 2.15
CA LEU A 78 4.76 -10.80 0.70
C LEU A 78 4.40 -9.45 0.06
N THR A 79 5.20 -9.05 -0.91
CA THR A 79 5.12 -7.72 -1.56
C THR A 79 4.82 -7.84 -3.04
N SER A 80 4.30 -6.77 -3.62
CA SER A 80 3.96 -6.71 -5.04
C SER A 80 5.17 -6.74 -6.00
N SER A 81 6.38 -6.61 -5.47
CA SER A 81 7.61 -6.70 -6.28
C SER A 81 8.85 -6.75 -5.40
N ALA A 82 9.97 -7.16 -6.01
CA ALA A 82 11.29 -7.09 -5.36
C ALA A 82 11.69 -5.66 -4.95
N ALA A 83 11.27 -4.64 -5.70
CA ALA A 83 11.50 -3.24 -5.36
C ALA A 83 10.79 -2.85 -4.07
N MET A 84 9.55 -3.31 -3.88
CA MET A 84 8.78 -3.06 -2.65
C MET A 84 9.36 -3.81 -1.45
N ALA A 85 9.88 -5.02 -1.64
CA ALA A 85 10.59 -5.74 -0.58
C ALA A 85 11.85 -5.00 -0.12
N ARG A 86 12.66 -4.50 -1.06
CA ARG A 86 13.84 -3.68 -0.76
C ARG A 86 13.47 -2.39 -0.04
N ALA A 87 12.47 -1.66 -0.56
CA ALA A 87 11.99 -0.42 0.07
C ALA A 87 11.50 -0.64 1.50
N LEU A 88 10.84 -1.78 1.78
CA LEU A 88 10.46 -2.17 3.13
C LEU A 88 11.68 -2.46 4.00
N ALA A 89 12.69 -3.15 3.47
CA ALA A 89 13.93 -3.43 4.20
C ALA A 89 14.65 -2.13 4.59
N ASP A 90 14.78 -1.20 3.65
CA ASP A 90 15.39 0.12 3.88
C ASP A 90 14.61 0.89 4.95
N HIS A 91 13.27 0.89 4.87
CA HIS A 91 12.42 1.54 5.87
C HIS A 91 12.57 0.96 7.27
N LEU A 92 12.67 -0.36 7.41
CA LEU A 92 12.80 -1.00 8.71
C LEU A 92 14.21 -0.86 9.31
N THR A 93 15.23 -0.70 8.46
CA THR A 93 16.62 -0.52 8.89
C THR A 93 17.00 0.94 9.10
N ALA A 94 16.31 1.89 8.47
CA ALA A 94 16.54 3.31 8.66
C ALA A 94 16.30 3.72 10.12
N ARG A 95 17.34 4.30 10.75
CA ARG A 95 17.24 4.84 12.11
C ARG A 95 16.48 6.16 12.08
N GLY A 96 15.28 6.19 12.67
CA GLY A 96 14.77 7.40 13.29
C GLY A 96 14.38 8.58 12.40
N ALA A 97 13.89 8.36 11.17
CA ALA A 97 13.30 9.44 10.34
C ALA A 97 11.77 9.53 10.50
N GLU A 98 11.21 9.05 11.60
CA GLU A 98 9.78 9.26 11.87
C GLU A 98 9.60 10.46 12.80
N GLY A 99 9.05 11.54 12.24
CA GLY A 99 8.45 12.65 12.98
C GLY A 99 7.23 12.15 13.77
N SER A 100 7.44 11.23 14.69
CA SER A 100 6.47 10.77 15.66
C SER A 100 6.80 11.41 17.00
N THR A 101 5.84 12.12 17.56
CA THR A 101 5.81 12.62 18.95
C THR A 101 5.71 11.45 19.94
N GLY A 102 6.55 10.45 19.80
CA GLY A 102 6.66 9.32 20.70
C GLY A 102 8.11 8.82 20.70
N VAL A 103 8.79 9.02 21.80
CA VAL A 103 10.14 8.52 22.06
C VAL A 103 10.12 6.99 21.91
N SER A 104 10.49 6.48 20.75
CA SER A 104 10.78 5.06 20.60
C SER A 104 12.26 4.84 20.89
N THR A 105 12.56 4.44 22.12
CA THR A 105 13.84 3.88 22.55
C THR A 105 13.99 2.42 22.10
N ALA A 106 13.41 2.05 20.95
CA ALA A 106 13.54 0.70 20.43
C ALA A 106 15.01 0.46 20.04
N ASN A 107 15.64 -0.47 20.71
CA ASN A 107 16.94 -1.00 20.33
C ASN A 107 16.89 -1.48 18.86
N PRO A 108 17.98 -1.37 18.10
CA PRO A 108 18.02 -1.91 16.74
C PRO A 108 17.62 -3.39 16.78
N PRO A 109 16.91 -3.87 15.75
CA PRO A 109 16.48 -5.28 15.72
C PRO A 109 17.70 -6.19 15.92
N THR A 110 17.60 -7.13 16.84
CA THR A 110 18.67 -8.07 17.20
C THR A 110 19.07 -8.99 16.03
N SER A 111 18.29 -9.00 14.95
CA SER A 111 18.58 -9.72 13.72
C SER A 111 18.10 -8.92 12.51
N PRO A 112 18.92 -8.78 11.46
CA PRO A 112 18.54 -8.03 10.27
C PRO A 112 17.34 -8.69 9.55
N PRO A 113 16.51 -7.90 8.87
CA PRO A 113 15.47 -8.43 8.00
C PRO A 113 16.11 -9.28 6.88
N LEU A 114 15.40 -10.34 6.48
CA LEU A 114 15.80 -11.21 5.37
C LEU A 114 14.94 -10.92 4.15
N ASN A 115 15.57 -10.65 3.02
CA ASN A 115 14.88 -10.62 1.75
C ASN A 115 14.42 -12.03 1.37
N PHE A 116 13.15 -12.15 0.99
CA PHE A 116 12.55 -13.37 0.49
C PHE A 116 12.36 -13.24 -1.03
N SER A 117 12.78 -14.28 -1.75
CA SER A 117 12.51 -14.39 -3.19
C SER A 117 12.46 -15.86 -3.55
N GLU A 118 11.27 -16.36 -3.86
CA GLU A 118 11.06 -17.75 -4.23
C GLU A 118 9.89 -17.86 -5.21
N SER A 119 10.07 -18.67 -6.25
CA SER A 119 9.01 -18.94 -7.25
C SER A 119 8.38 -17.70 -7.87
N GLY A 120 9.15 -16.61 -8.02
CA GLY A 120 8.64 -15.33 -8.55
C GLY A 120 7.96 -14.45 -7.51
N LEU A 121 7.74 -14.93 -6.29
CA LEU A 121 7.28 -14.11 -5.17
C LEU A 121 8.43 -13.36 -4.52
N HIS A 122 8.13 -12.18 -4.02
CA HIS A 122 9.07 -11.33 -3.29
C HIS A 122 8.49 -10.92 -1.93
N GLY A 123 9.37 -10.70 -0.98
CA GLY A 123 8.93 -10.30 0.35
C GLY A 123 10.08 -9.96 1.28
N LEU A 124 9.72 -9.66 2.53
CA LEU A 124 10.66 -9.39 3.60
C LEU A 124 10.25 -10.14 4.86
N ALA A 125 11.19 -10.88 5.46
CA ALA A 125 10.97 -11.54 6.73
C ALA A 125 11.75 -10.82 7.85
N HIS A 126 11.09 -10.58 8.97
CA HIS A 126 11.72 -10.02 10.18
C HIS A 126 11.35 -10.86 11.40
N LEU A 127 12.04 -10.69 12.52
CA LEU A 127 11.66 -11.35 13.76
C LEU A 127 10.22 -11.01 14.15
N SER A 128 9.51 -11.99 14.70
CA SER A 128 8.10 -11.86 15.08
C SER A 128 7.95 -10.99 16.33
N ASP A 129 8.03 -9.66 16.15
CA ASP A 129 7.70 -8.68 17.17
C ASP A 129 6.60 -7.74 16.68
N ALA A 130 5.72 -7.32 17.60
CA ALA A 130 4.54 -6.55 17.27
C ALA A 130 4.86 -5.14 16.74
N THR A 131 5.93 -4.53 17.21
CA THR A 131 6.32 -3.16 16.82
C THR A 131 6.82 -3.13 15.39
N THR A 132 7.76 -4.01 15.04
CA THR A 132 8.27 -4.12 13.65
C THR A 132 7.17 -4.55 12.70
N ALA A 133 6.30 -5.47 13.11
CA ALA A 133 5.15 -5.89 12.30
C ALA A 133 4.18 -4.72 12.02
N ALA A 134 3.88 -3.90 13.03
CA ALA A 134 3.03 -2.72 12.86
C ALA A 134 3.67 -1.65 11.94
N ARG A 135 4.98 -1.41 12.08
CA ARG A 135 5.74 -0.51 11.18
C ARG A 135 5.72 -1.02 9.74
N ALA A 136 6.04 -2.29 9.53
CA ALA A 136 6.03 -2.91 8.20
C ALA A 136 4.64 -2.83 7.55
N LYS A 137 3.58 -3.19 8.30
CA LYS A 137 2.21 -3.08 7.81
C LYS A 137 1.85 -1.66 7.41
N THR A 138 2.13 -0.69 8.28
CA THR A 138 1.81 0.73 8.02
C THR A 138 2.55 1.24 6.79
N TYR A 139 3.82 0.88 6.63
CA TYR A 139 4.60 1.25 5.46
C TYR A 139 3.99 0.67 4.18
N LEU A 140 3.82 -0.65 4.10
CA LEU A 140 3.24 -1.31 2.93
C LEU A 140 1.82 -0.82 2.61
N GLN A 141 1.04 -0.52 3.63
CA GLN A 141 -0.29 0.07 3.48
C GLN A 141 -0.25 1.44 2.79
N ASN A 142 0.65 2.32 3.21
CA ASN A 142 0.76 3.67 2.63
C ASN A 142 1.31 3.66 1.20
N ILE A 143 2.25 2.78 0.90
CA ILE A 143 2.87 2.72 -0.44
C ILE A 143 2.16 1.76 -1.40
N GLY A 144 1.11 1.06 -0.97
CA GLY A 144 0.40 0.07 -1.80
C GLY A 144 1.26 -1.14 -2.16
N GLY A 145 2.14 -1.57 -1.25
CA GLY A 145 3.19 -2.56 -1.52
C GLY A 145 2.81 -4.02 -1.27
N PHE A 146 1.58 -4.35 -0.85
CA PHE A 146 1.18 -5.73 -0.59
C PHE A 146 1.00 -6.55 -1.88
N LEU A 147 1.26 -7.86 -1.77
CA LEU A 147 0.93 -8.83 -2.82
C LEU A 147 -0.58 -8.79 -3.11
N SER A 148 -0.95 -8.82 -4.40
CA SER A 148 -2.34 -8.84 -4.81
C SER A 148 -3.00 -10.19 -4.49
N SER A 149 -4.31 -10.19 -4.29
CA SER A 149 -5.06 -11.42 -4.01
C SER A 149 -5.08 -12.40 -5.19
N ARG A 150 -5.08 -11.89 -6.43
CA ARG A 150 -5.07 -12.70 -7.63
C ARG A 150 -3.72 -13.36 -7.88
N GLU A 151 -2.65 -12.60 -7.70
CA GLU A 151 -1.29 -13.13 -7.77
C GLU A 151 -1.05 -14.18 -6.67
N ALA A 152 -1.54 -13.91 -5.46
CA ALA A 152 -1.48 -14.89 -4.37
C ALA A 152 -2.25 -16.17 -4.70
N GLU A 153 -3.43 -16.07 -5.31
CA GLU A 153 -4.22 -17.23 -5.76
C GLU A 153 -3.45 -18.05 -6.79
N ASP A 154 -2.90 -17.40 -7.81
CA ASP A 154 -2.15 -18.05 -8.86
C ASP A 154 -0.96 -18.86 -8.30
N HIS A 155 -0.23 -18.29 -7.34
CA HIS A 155 0.84 -19.02 -6.66
C HIS A 155 0.33 -20.16 -5.79
N LEU A 156 -0.80 -20.02 -5.11
CA LEU A 156 -1.39 -21.12 -4.33
C LEU A 156 -1.78 -22.29 -5.24
N VAL A 157 -2.33 -22.01 -6.43
CA VAL A 157 -2.66 -23.05 -7.43
C VAL A 157 -1.39 -23.71 -7.94
N ARG A 158 -0.35 -22.95 -8.30
CA ARG A 158 0.94 -23.50 -8.77
C ARG A 158 1.62 -24.39 -7.73
N LEU A 159 1.47 -24.06 -6.45
CA LEU A 159 2.01 -24.84 -5.33
C LEU A 159 1.12 -26.02 -4.92
N GLY A 160 -0.03 -26.22 -5.58
CA GLY A 160 -0.99 -27.27 -5.23
C GLY A 160 -1.72 -27.04 -3.89
N LEU A 161 -1.68 -25.83 -3.36
CA LEU A 161 -2.37 -25.42 -2.12
C LEU A 161 -3.84 -25.01 -2.37
N LEU A 162 -4.17 -24.74 -3.63
CA LEU A 162 -5.53 -24.63 -4.16
C LEU A 162 -5.65 -25.55 -5.39
N THR A 163 -6.81 -26.16 -5.55
CA THR A 163 -7.06 -27.11 -6.66
C THR A 163 -7.26 -26.39 -8.00
N ALA A 164 -7.85 -25.21 -7.96
CA ALA A 164 -8.10 -24.38 -9.14
C ALA A 164 -8.30 -22.92 -8.72
N PRO A 165 -8.09 -21.94 -9.62
CA PRO A 165 -8.46 -20.56 -9.37
C PRO A 165 -9.99 -20.42 -9.29
N PHE A 166 -10.45 -19.40 -8.59
CA PHE A 166 -11.85 -19.02 -8.62
C PHE A 166 -12.24 -18.51 -10.00
N ALA A 167 -13.41 -18.90 -10.46
CA ALA A 167 -13.94 -18.43 -11.74
C ALA A 167 -14.15 -16.91 -11.70
N GLU A 168 -13.44 -16.20 -12.54
CA GLU A 168 -13.59 -14.76 -12.79
C GLU A 168 -13.60 -14.50 -14.29
N GLU A 169 -14.20 -13.41 -14.69
CA GLU A 169 -14.02 -12.91 -16.04
C GLU A 169 -12.56 -12.47 -16.20
N SER A 170 -11.86 -13.06 -17.17
CA SER A 170 -10.45 -12.78 -17.42
C SER A 170 -10.22 -12.61 -18.92
N PHE A 171 -9.20 -11.81 -19.27
CA PHE A 171 -8.75 -11.69 -20.64
C PHE A 171 -7.78 -12.84 -20.97
N PRO A 172 -7.91 -13.43 -22.19
CA PRO A 172 -6.92 -14.39 -22.64
C PRO A 172 -5.57 -13.69 -22.87
N GLY A 173 -4.49 -14.34 -22.47
CA GLY A 173 -3.14 -13.85 -22.70
C GLY A 173 -2.28 -13.81 -21.44
N ASP A 174 -1.05 -13.38 -21.62
CA ASP A 174 -0.09 -13.17 -20.53
C ASP A 174 -0.12 -11.72 -20.00
N ASN A 175 0.72 -11.43 -19.00
CA ASN A 175 0.82 -10.09 -18.42
C ASN A 175 1.24 -9.01 -19.42
N ALA A 176 2.03 -9.36 -20.44
CA ALA A 176 2.45 -8.41 -21.47
C ALA A 176 1.28 -8.03 -22.37
N ALA A 177 0.47 -9.02 -22.79
CA ALA A 177 -0.75 -8.79 -23.56
C ALA A 177 -1.78 -7.96 -22.75
N ALA A 178 -1.97 -8.25 -21.47
CA ALA A 178 -2.85 -7.49 -20.59
C ALA A 178 -2.39 -6.03 -20.46
N SER A 179 -1.10 -5.80 -20.25
CA SER A 179 -0.53 -4.44 -20.16
C SER A 179 -0.68 -3.68 -21.47
N ALA A 180 -0.44 -4.31 -22.61
CA ALA A 180 -0.61 -3.70 -23.93
C ALA A 180 -2.08 -3.28 -24.17
N GLU A 181 -3.04 -4.12 -23.74
CA GLU A 181 -4.46 -3.81 -23.86
C GLU A 181 -4.87 -2.63 -22.98
N VAL A 182 -4.36 -2.54 -21.74
CA VAL A 182 -4.57 -1.39 -20.86
C VAL A 182 -3.97 -0.13 -21.49
N HIS A 183 -2.75 -0.17 -22.02
CA HIS A 183 -2.12 0.95 -22.72
C HIS A 183 -2.94 1.39 -23.93
N ARG A 184 -3.47 0.44 -24.71
CA ARG A 184 -4.35 0.75 -25.85
C ARG A 184 -5.59 1.56 -25.44
N HIS A 185 -6.23 1.17 -24.33
CA HIS A 185 -7.38 1.90 -23.79
C HIS A 185 -6.99 3.28 -23.25
N LEU A 186 -5.91 3.38 -22.52
CA LEU A 186 -5.44 4.65 -21.95
C LEU A 186 -5.09 5.66 -23.05
N ARG A 187 -4.40 5.26 -24.13
CA ARG A 187 -4.08 6.13 -25.26
C ARG A 187 -5.32 6.65 -25.98
N ARG A 188 -6.40 5.89 -26.00
CA ARG A 188 -7.69 6.38 -26.55
C ARG A 188 -8.31 7.48 -25.68
N ALA A 189 -8.14 7.37 -24.36
CA ALA A 189 -8.64 8.37 -23.41
C ALA A 189 -7.71 9.59 -23.27
N LEU A 190 -6.41 9.42 -23.57
CA LEU A 190 -5.36 10.43 -23.45
C LEU A 190 -4.65 10.62 -24.81
N PRO A 191 -5.29 11.31 -25.77
CA PRO A 191 -4.71 11.53 -27.09
C PRO A 191 -3.35 12.23 -27.03
N GLY A 192 -2.40 11.77 -27.86
CA GLY A 192 -1.04 12.31 -27.92
C GLY A 192 -0.04 11.65 -26.98
N THR A 193 -0.47 10.69 -26.14
CA THR A 193 0.45 9.88 -25.32
C THR A 193 0.96 8.67 -26.10
N THR A 194 2.17 8.23 -25.76
CA THR A 194 2.79 6.98 -26.19
C THR A 194 2.85 5.97 -25.05
N ASP A 195 3.24 4.74 -25.31
CA ASP A 195 3.41 3.73 -24.24
C ASP A 195 4.52 4.12 -23.24
N ALA A 196 5.50 4.92 -23.67
CA ALA A 196 6.56 5.42 -22.80
C ALA A 196 6.07 6.47 -21.78
N ASP A 197 4.94 7.12 -22.06
CA ASP A 197 4.33 8.11 -21.18
C ASP A 197 3.38 7.48 -20.14
N LEU A 198 3.11 6.16 -20.25
CA LEU A 198 2.13 5.43 -19.46
C LEU A 198 2.82 4.37 -18.60
N LEU A 199 2.87 4.60 -17.29
CA LEU A 199 3.46 3.67 -16.34
C LEU A 199 2.35 3.03 -15.50
N LEU A 200 2.23 1.71 -15.57
CA LEU A 200 1.26 0.94 -14.81
C LEU A 200 1.81 0.58 -13.43
N SER A 201 0.96 0.65 -12.42
CA SER A 201 1.24 0.22 -11.05
C SER A 201 0.18 -0.78 -10.59
N ASN A 202 0.50 -1.58 -9.58
CA ASN A 202 -0.42 -2.57 -9.03
C ASN A 202 -1.65 -1.94 -8.34
N CYS A 203 -1.55 -0.68 -7.89
CA CYS A 203 -2.67 0.06 -7.32
C CYS A 203 -2.40 1.57 -7.33
N GLY A 204 -3.46 2.38 -7.10
CA GLY A 204 -3.36 3.84 -7.11
C GLY A 204 -2.37 4.40 -6.09
N MET A 205 -2.29 3.83 -4.87
CA MET A 205 -1.31 4.30 -3.88
C MET A 205 0.12 4.00 -4.28
N ASN A 206 0.37 2.89 -4.96
CA ASN A 206 1.69 2.59 -5.49
C ASN A 206 2.08 3.57 -6.62
N ALA A 207 1.14 3.93 -7.49
CA ALA A 207 1.37 4.97 -8.51
C ALA A 207 1.72 6.33 -7.89
N ILE A 208 0.94 6.77 -6.89
CA ILE A 208 1.19 8.03 -6.17
C ILE A 208 2.55 8.01 -5.47
N TYR A 209 2.88 6.92 -4.78
CA TYR A 209 4.17 6.78 -4.10
C TYR A 209 5.35 6.76 -5.08
N ALA A 210 5.22 6.05 -6.20
CA ALA A 210 6.25 6.02 -7.24
C ALA A 210 6.51 7.40 -7.83
N ALA A 211 5.46 8.14 -8.17
CA ALA A 211 5.56 9.52 -8.66
C ALA A 211 6.20 10.45 -7.60
N PHE A 212 5.74 10.36 -6.34
CA PHE A 212 6.32 11.11 -5.23
C PHE A 212 7.82 10.83 -5.09
N ARG A 213 8.24 9.56 -5.07
CA ARG A 213 9.64 9.17 -4.92
C ARG A 213 10.50 9.67 -6.07
N ALA A 214 10.04 9.47 -7.31
CA ALA A 214 10.77 9.94 -8.50
C ALA A 214 11.03 11.46 -8.45
N VAL A 215 10.00 12.24 -8.11
CA VAL A 215 10.14 13.70 -7.96
C VAL A 215 11.01 14.05 -6.75
N ALA A 216 10.82 13.38 -5.61
CA ALA A 216 11.61 13.64 -4.41
C ALA A 216 13.11 13.41 -4.64
N ASP A 217 13.47 12.30 -5.28
CA ASP A 217 14.89 11.97 -5.57
C ASP A 217 15.52 12.95 -6.55
N LEU A 218 14.81 13.34 -7.62
CA LEU A 218 15.25 14.33 -8.59
C LEU A 218 15.43 15.72 -7.96
N GLN A 219 14.52 16.13 -7.09
CA GLN A 219 14.53 17.45 -6.49
C GLN A 219 15.50 17.54 -5.30
N ALA A 220 15.67 16.45 -4.54
CA ALA A 220 16.66 16.40 -3.47
C ALA A 220 18.07 16.64 -3.98
N ALA A 221 18.43 16.11 -5.16
CA ALA A 221 19.70 16.40 -5.82
C ALA A 221 19.92 17.88 -6.16
N ARG A 222 18.83 18.69 -6.15
CA ARG A 222 18.84 20.13 -6.38
C ARG A 222 18.66 20.93 -5.09
N GLY A 223 18.71 20.29 -3.91
CA GLY A 223 18.46 20.90 -2.62
C GLY A 223 17.00 21.28 -2.35
N ARG A 224 16.07 20.73 -3.12
CA ARG A 224 14.62 21.00 -3.00
C ARG A 224 13.93 19.85 -2.30
N THR A 225 13.42 20.10 -1.10
CA THR A 225 12.86 19.06 -0.22
C THR A 225 11.45 19.39 0.28
N VAL A 226 10.98 20.65 0.10
CA VAL A 226 9.70 21.11 0.62
C VAL A 226 8.55 20.70 -0.29
N TRP A 227 7.52 20.09 0.31
CA TRP A 227 6.30 19.67 -0.36
C TRP A 227 5.12 20.48 0.12
N LEU A 228 4.33 21.01 -0.83
CA LEU A 228 3.14 21.79 -0.53
C LEU A 228 1.90 20.94 -0.79
N GLN A 229 1.06 20.81 0.23
CA GLN A 229 -0.29 20.28 0.07
C GLN A 229 -1.26 21.45 -0.13
N LEU A 230 -1.91 21.51 -1.28
CA LEU A 230 -2.95 22.51 -1.58
C LEU A 230 -4.32 21.92 -1.30
N GLY A 231 -5.01 22.45 -0.28
CA GLY A 231 -6.33 21.98 0.10
C GLY A 231 -6.37 20.53 0.58
N TRP A 232 -7.54 19.89 0.46
CA TRP A 232 -7.77 18.53 0.94
C TRP A 232 -7.38 17.51 -0.12
N LEU A 233 -6.56 16.53 0.26
CA LEU A 233 -6.19 15.39 -0.56
C LEU A 233 -6.77 14.09 0.02
N TYR A 234 -6.69 13.01 -0.73
CA TYR A 234 -6.97 11.69 -0.22
C TYR A 234 -6.06 11.36 0.98
N LEU A 235 -6.64 10.79 2.06
CA LEU A 235 -5.97 10.64 3.36
C LEU A 235 -4.60 9.96 3.29
N ASP A 236 -4.46 8.94 2.42
CA ASP A 236 -3.20 8.23 2.32
C ASP A 236 -2.16 8.97 1.45
N THR A 237 -2.59 9.84 0.53
CA THR A 237 -1.69 10.78 -0.13
C THR A 237 -1.13 11.78 0.88
N ILE A 238 -1.99 12.29 1.77
CA ILE A 238 -1.54 13.12 2.90
C ILE A 238 -0.53 12.35 3.77
N ALA A 239 -0.79 11.07 4.04
CA ALA A 239 0.12 10.24 4.82
C ALA A 239 1.48 10.06 4.13
N ILE A 240 1.53 9.93 2.80
CA ILE A 240 2.80 9.91 2.04
C ILE A 240 3.56 11.21 2.27
N LEU A 241 2.93 12.37 2.05
CA LEU A 241 3.59 13.66 2.23
C LEU A 241 4.09 13.88 3.66
N LYS A 242 3.31 13.46 4.66
CA LYS A 242 3.70 13.61 6.08
C LYS A 242 4.84 12.68 6.51
N LYS A 243 4.93 11.48 5.94
CA LYS A 243 5.84 10.44 6.42
C LYS A 243 7.12 10.30 5.60
N PHE A 244 7.10 10.70 4.33
CA PHE A 244 8.21 10.42 3.41
C PHE A 244 8.91 11.67 2.88
N THR A 245 8.54 12.86 3.35
CA THR A 245 9.35 14.08 3.15
C THR A 245 10.65 13.97 3.96
N ALA A 246 11.69 14.67 3.50
CA ALA A 246 13.04 14.56 4.06
C ALA A 246 13.12 14.98 5.55
N ALA A 247 12.34 15.96 5.95
CA ALA A 247 12.23 16.41 7.34
C ALA A 247 10.79 16.82 7.68
N PRO A 248 10.39 16.81 8.95
CA PRO A 248 9.03 17.22 9.37
C PRO A 248 8.64 18.63 8.92
N GLY A 249 9.60 19.56 8.84
CA GLY A 249 9.38 20.93 8.34
C GLY A 249 9.29 21.07 6.81
N ASP A 250 9.50 20.01 6.09
CA ASP A 250 9.45 19.99 4.62
C ASP A 250 8.04 19.63 4.08
N TYR A 251 7.08 19.40 4.95
CA TYR A 251 5.67 19.29 4.59
C TYR A 251 4.91 20.53 5.04
N VAL A 252 4.29 21.25 4.10
CA VAL A 252 3.52 22.47 4.33
C VAL A 252 2.10 22.28 3.83
N TYR A 253 1.12 22.39 4.74
CA TYR A 253 -0.29 22.31 4.39
C TYR A 253 -0.91 23.69 4.21
N ILE A 254 -1.47 23.95 3.04
CA ILE A 254 -2.15 25.19 2.67
C ILE A 254 -3.65 24.88 2.62
N ARG A 255 -4.34 25.28 3.68
CA ARG A 255 -5.77 24.98 3.85
C ARG A 255 -6.64 25.81 2.90
N ASP A 256 -6.37 27.09 2.81
CA ASP A 256 -7.10 28.01 1.94
C ASP A 256 -6.29 28.27 0.66
N VAL A 257 -6.70 27.59 -0.42
CA VAL A 257 -6.04 27.70 -1.73
C VAL A 257 -6.44 28.95 -2.50
N LEU A 258 -7.41 29.71 -1.99
CA LEU A 258 -7.86 30.98 -2.56
C LEU A 258 -7.20 32.20 -1.90
N ASP A 259 -6.47 32.02 -0.80
CA ASP A 259 -5.64 33.07 -0.19
C ASP A 259 -4.37 33.28 -1.03
N HIS A 260 -4.49 34.08 -2.09
CA HIS A 260 -3.37 34.38 -2.99
C HIS A 260 -2.20 35.06 -2.27
N LEU A 261 -2.48 35.96 -1.31
CA LEU A 261 -1.42 36.62 -0.54
C LEU A 261 -0.70 35.64 0.38
N GLY A 262 -1.44 34.69 0.96
CA GLY A 262 -0.84 33.58 1.72
C GLY A 262 0.04 32.68 0.88
N LEU A 263 -0.40 32.34 -0.33
CA LEU A 263 0.39 31.58 -1.30
C LEU A 263 1.67 32.31 -1.69
N GLU A 264 1.61 33.60 -2.00
CA GLU A 264 2.79 34.41 -2.31
C GLU A 264 3.82 34.38 -1.18
N ARG A 265 3.38 34.57 0.08
CA ARG A 265 4.27 34.48 1.25
C ARG A 265 4.95 33.11 1.36
N ILE A 266 4.23 32.02 1.06
CA ILE A 266 4.77 30.67 1.07
C ILE A 266 5.82 30.51 -0.04
N PHE A 267 5.54 31.00 -1.26
CA PHE A 267 6.49 30.96 -2.36
C PHE A 267 7.74 31.82 -2.08
N GLN A 268 7.58 32.99 -1.48
CA GLN A 268 8.71 33.82 -1.04
C GLN A 268 9.56 33.09 0.00
N LYS A 269 8.94 32.41 0.96
CA LYS A 269 9.65 31.70 2.03
C LYS A 269 10.35 30.42 1.56
N TYR A 270 9.71 29.64 0.73
CA TYR A 270 10.15 28.28 0.40
C TYR A 270 10.53 28.09 -1.07
N GLY A 271 10.27 29.06 -1.97
CA GLY A 271 10.31 28.87 -3.42
C GLY A 271 11.55 28.16 -3.96
N HIS A 272 12.73 28.52 -3.46
CA HIS A 272 13.99 27.89 -3.83
C HIS A 272 14.13 26.44 -3.33
N ARG A 273 13.30 26.01 -2.37
CA ARG A 273 13.31 24.69 -1.75
C ARG A 273 12.10 23.82 -2.11
N ILE A 274 11.14 24.34 -2.85
CA ILE A 274 9.93 23.57 -3.22
C ILE A 274 10.30 22.46 -4.17
N ALA A 275 9.97 21.22 -3.78
CA ALA A 275 10.10 20.00 -4.58
C ALA A 275 8.83 19.73 -5.40
N GLY A 276 7.66 19.95 -4.82
CA GLY A 276 6.37 19.71 -5.46
C GLY A 276 5.19 20.21 -4.62
#